data_bb0c8b08e345dfe75f7ed43807bc283f
#
_entry.id   bb0c8b08e345dfe75f7ed43807bc283f
#
_cell.length_a   1.000
_cell.length_b   1.000
_cell.length_c   1.000
_cell.angle_alpha   90.00
_cell.angle_beta   90.00
_cell.angle_gamma   90.00
#
_symmetry.space_group_name_H-M   'P 1'
#
loop_
_entity.id
_entity.type
_entity.pdbx_description
1 polymer ?
#
loop_
_entity_poly.entity_id
_entity_poly.type
_entity_poly.pdbx_seq_one_letter_code
_entity_poly.pdbx_strand_id
1 'polypeptide(L)'
;MILIQNTVEQVTFGDSSSYQNGLLTVSKEELSAAALKNTNGKYAFDIDVCYPGEKTRVVHITDAIKPSYKPDAAAFPGWTEGENKCGQGETVQLENLCLLQTFAYPGIQEGIVDMSGEGAKYSLFSKKINLVMSVKLLDTAIEKPVLAKDLVRMQTQAAEYLASIAKDACEKKVEINNPQPSSLPRVGYAYFVQAQGPLRNVFMYGKECINMKATYLSPAEIIDGALVSGNYIIACQKNPTIYHQENPVIRYGIANSGKEMDFVGAICATESNLLDGKRESAASITQKALELHCDGMIITQEGGGHADVDLIFTNDALTDAGIRTVVIANEIAGPDGILPPLVSFSSKVEATISTGNNDQVIELDAMDKSIGGDAISNGAHNATDGFKTPLGIMYTATNQLGVSNMTTKAY
;
A
#
# COMPACT_ATOMS: atom_id res chain seq x y z
N MET A 1 9.45 -16.93 -9.40
CA MET A 1 8.50 -16.07 -10.13
C MET A 1 9.26 -15.15 -11.08
N ILE A 2 8.71 -14.86 -12.24
CA ILE A 2 9.32 -13.94 -13.21
C ILE A 2 8.38 -12.73 -13.36
N LEU A 3 8.88 -11.52 -13.15
CA LEU A 3 8.20 -10.30 -13.49
C LEU A 3 8.59 -9.87 -14.90
N ILE A 4 7.58 -9.66 -15.74
CA ILE A 4 7.72 -9.07 -17.08
C ILE A 4 7.35 -7.60 -16.92
N GLN A 5 8.34 -6.73 -16.98
CA GLN A 5 8.19 -5.30 -16.73
C GLN A 5 8.19 -4.54 -18.06
N ASN A 6 7.16 -3.73 -18.27
CA ASN A 6 6.97 -2.86 -19.41
C ASN A 6 6.80 -1.42 -18.91
N THR A 7 7.66 -0.51 -19.33
CA THR A 7 7.70 0.87 -18.85
C THR A 7 6.70 1.73 -19.59
N VAL A 8 5.85 2.44 -18.87
CA VAL A 8 4.94 3.43 -19.45
C VAL A 8 5.61 4.80 -19.42
N GLU A 9 5.80 5.38 -20.60
CA GLU A 9 6.34 6.74 -20.77
C GLU A 9 5.24 7.76 -21.05
N GLN A 10 4.15 7.31 -21.66
CA GLN A 10 3.00 8.15 -22.01
C GLN A 10 1.70 7.35 -21.97
N VAL A 11 0.61 8.00 -21.53
CA VAL A 11 -0.75 7.49 -21.59
C VAL A 11 -1.59 8.37 -22.51
N THR A 12 -2.37 7.75 -23.39
CA THR A 12 -3.36 8.43 -24.26
C THR A 12 -4.69 7.70 -24.18
N PHE A 13 -5.77 8.38 -24.56
CA PHE A 13 -7.09 7.76 -24.68
C PHE A 13 -7.44 7.56 -26.15
N GLY A 14 -8.06 6.41 -26.48
CA GLY A 14 -8.44 6.06 -27.83
C GLY A 14 -9.63 5.08 -27.86
N ASP A 15 -10.05 4.71 -29.06
CA ASP A 15 -11.20 3.81 -29.26
C ASP A 15 -10.89 2.36 -28.89
N SER A 16 -9.62 1.96 -28.93
CA SER A 16 -9.15 0.63 -28.53
C SER A 16 -7.86 0.74 -27.71
N SER A 17 -7.68 -0.20 -26.78
CA SER A 17 -6.50 -0.23 -25.93
C SER A 17 -5.32 -0.93 -26.59
N SER A 18 -4.12 -0.38 -26.44
CA SER A 18 -2.87 -0.94 -26.95
C SER A 18 -1.66 -0.49 -26.13
N TYR A 19 -0.58 -1.26 -26.20
CA TYR A 19 0.72 -0.88 -25.64
C TYR A 19 1.81 -1.05 -26.72
N GLN A 20 2.56 0.00 -26.97
CA GLN A 20 3.68 -0.05 -27.92
C GLN A 20 4.78 0.95 -27.53
N ASN A 21 6.01 0.46 -27.32
CA ASN A 21 7.19 1.30 -27.09
C ASN A 21 6.97 2.39 -26.02
N GLY A 22 6.47 2.05 -24.86
CA GLY A 22 6.22 2.98 -23.76
C GLY A 22 4.92 3.79 -23.87
N LEU A 23 4.23 3.75 -25.01
CA LEU A 23 2.93 4.38 -25.18
C LEU A 23 1.81 3.40 -24.82
N LEU A 24 1.05 3.72 -23.77
CA LEU A 24 -0.17 3.03 -23.38
C LEU A 24 -1.38 3.83 -23.88
N THR A 25 -2.10 3.28 -24.86
CA THR A 25 -3.40 3.80 -25.26
C THR A 25 -4.49 3.05 -24.49
N VAL A 26 -5.42 3.78 -23.88
CA VAL A 26 -6.49 3.21 -23.06
C VAL A 26 -7.85 3.56 -23.64
N SER A 27 -8.67 2.56 -23.97
CA SER A 27 -10.08 2.75 -24.26
C SER A 27 -10.85 2.88 -22.94
N LYS A 28 -11.52 4.03 -22.75
CA LYS A 28 -12.35 4.26 -21.57
C LYS A 28 -13.51 3.27 -21.47
N GLU A 29 -14.04 2.84 -22.59
CA GLU A 29 -15.13 1.86 -22.65
C GLU A 29 -14.66 0.47 -22.21
N GLU A 30 -13.54 0.00 -22.76
CA GLU A 30 -12.98 -1.30 -22.41
C GLU A 30 -12.55 -1.37 -20.95
N LEU A 31 -11.89 -0.31 -20.44
CA LEU A 31 -11.51 -0.20 -19.04
C LEU A 31 -12.74 -0.19 -18.13
N SER A 32 -13.79 0.55 -18.51
CA SER A 32 -15.05 0.57 -17.75
C SER A 32 -15.73 -0.80 -17.73
N ALA A 33 -15.76 -1.49 -18.86
CA ALA A 33 -16.33 -2.83 -18.94
C ALA A 33 -15.57 -3.83 -18.05
N ALA A 34 -14.24 -3.74 -18.01
CA ALA A 34 -13.41 -4.57 -17.15
C ALA A 34 -13.62 -4.26 -15.66
N ALA A 35 -13.49 -2.99 -15.26
CA ALA A 35 -13.56 -2.56 -13.87
C ALA A 35 -14.95 -2.75 -13.25
N LEU A 36 -16.01 -2.48 -14.00
CA LEU A 36 -17.40 -2.56 -13.51
C LEU A 36 -18.01 -3.96 -13.64
N LYS A 37 -17.25 -4.94 -14.09
CA LYS A 37 -17.70 -6.33 -14.14
C LYS A 37 -18.21 -6.79 -12.78
N ASN A 38 -19.43 -7.32 -12.72
CA ASN A 38 -20.10 -7.81 -11.50
C ASN A 38 -20.54 -6.71 -10.50
N THR A 39 -20.60 -5.43 -10.89
CA THR A 39 -21.10 -4.36 -10.03
C THR A 39 -22.61 -4.10 -10.18
N ASN A 40 -23.28 -4.78 -11.13
CA ASN A 40 -24.71 -4.66 -11.38
C ASN A 40 -25.19 -3.21 -11.63
N GLY A 41 -24.36 -2.39 -12.27
CA GLY A 41 -24.70 -0.99 -12.60
C GLY A 41 -24.79 -0.04 -11.42
N LYS A 42 -24.24 -0.40 -10.27
CA LYS A 42 -24.28 0.41 -9.05
C LYS A 42 -23.28 1.56 -9.04
N TYR A 43 -22.28 1.51 -9.92
CA TYR A 43 -21.18 2.44 -9.98
C TYR A 43 -20.93 2.95 -11.40
N ALA A 44 -20.34 4.11 -11.47
CA ALA A 44 -19.68 4.66 -12.64
C ALA A 44 -18.33 5.26 -12.20
N PHE A 45 -17.45 5.56 -13.14
CA PHE A 45 -16.25 6.34 -12.84
C PHE A 45 -15.81 7.15 -14.05
N ASP A 46 -15.10 8.23 -13.77
CA ASP A 46 -14.33 8.98 -14.75
C ASP A 46 -12.87 8.54 -14.69
N ILE A 47 -12.17 8.66 -15.82
CA ILE A 47 -10.74 8.39 -15.94
C ILE A 47 -10.01 9.64 -16.42
N ASP A 48 -9.01 10.03 -15.64
CA ASP A 48 -8.07 11.10 -15.94
C ASP A 48 -6.63 10.58 -15.87
N VAL A 49 -5.70 11.34 -16.43
CA VAL A 49 -4.27 11.09 -16.28
C VAL A 49 -3.59 12.36 -15.81
N CYS A 50 -2.58 12.23 -14.93
CA CYS A 50 -1.71 13.32 -14.54
C CYS A 50 -0.24 12.88 -14.52
N TYR A 51 0.64 13.82 -14.83
CA TYR A 51 2.07 13.61 -15.01
C TYR A 51 2.89 14.34 -13.96
N PRO A 52 4.09 13.85 -13.63
CA PRO A 52 5.03 14.58 -12.78
C PRO A 52 5.26 16.01 -13.28
N GLY A 53 5.20 16.97 -12.36
CA GLY A 53 5.40 18.39 -12.67
C GLY A 53 4.15 19.17 -13.09
N GLU A 54 3.01 18.52 -13.35
CA GLU A 54 1.76 19.21 -13.61
C GLU A 54 1.23 19.90 -12.35
N LYS A 55 0.64 21.09 -12.48
CA LYS A 55 -0.07 21.76 -11.39
C LYS A 55 -1.44 21.14 -11.14
N THR A 56 -1.42 19.87 -10.78
CA THR A 56 -2.60 19.04 -10.56
C THR A 56 -2.55 18.43 -9.17
N ARG A 57 -3.67 18.47 -8.45
CA ARG A 57 -3.89 17.78 -7.17
C ARG A 57 -4.89 16.66 -7.34
N VAL A 58 -4.54 15.45 -6.92
CA VAL A 58 -5.47 14.33 -6.78
C VAL A 58 -5.97 14.28 -5.35
N VAL A 59 -7.29 14.22 -5.16
CA VAL A 59 -7.93 14.24 -3.83
C VAL A 59 -8.82 13.02 -3.62
N HIS A 60 -9.21 12.75 -2.37
CA HIS A 60 -10.05 11.60 -1.98
C HIS A 60 -9.50 10.24 -2.40
N ILE A 61 -8.18 10.08 -2.36
CA ILE A 61 -7.52 8.83 -2.76
C ILE A 61 -7.89 7.72 -1.78
N THR A 62 -8.44 6.63 -2.29
CA THR A 62 -8.82 5.46 -1.50
C THR A 62 -7.81 4.34 -1.57
N ASP A 63 -7.16 4.14 -2.71
CA ASP A 63 -6.05 3.21 -2.86
C ASP A 63 -5.20 3.55 -4.10
N ALA A 64 -4.01 2.97 -4.15
CA ALA A 64 -3.06 3.05 -5.24
C ALA A 64 -2.53 1.65 -5.55
N ILE A 65 -2.58 1.23 -6.81
CA ILE A 65 -2.15 -0.10 -7.24
C ILE A 65 -1.22 -0.02 -8.44
N LYS A 66 -0.21 -0.89 -8.48
CA LYS A 66 0.61 -1.13 -9.66
C LYS A 66 -0.15 -2.06 -10.60
N PRO A 67 -0.45 -1.65 -11.85
CA PRO A 67 -1.09 -2.55 -12.79
C PRO A 67 -0.28 -3.82 -12.99
N SER A 68 -0.92 -4.96 -12.72
CA SER A 68 -0.30 -6.29 -12.78
C SER A 68 -1.29 -7.30 -13.34
N TYR A 69 -0.82 -8.17 -14.23
CA TYR A 69 -1.59 -9.23 -14.87
C TYR A 69 -0.85 -10.56 -14.81
N LYS A 70 -1.56 -11.58 -14.33
CA LYS A 70 -1.04 -12.94 -14.24
C LYS A 70 -1.75 -13.84 -15.25
N PRO A 71 -1.07 -14.26 -16.35
CA PRO A 71 -1.71 -15.00 -17.44
C PRO A 71 -2.43 -16.28 -17.01
N ASP A 72 -1.88 -16.96 -16.01
CA ASP A 72 -2.38 -18.25 -15.52
C ASP A 72 -3.38 -18.15 -14.36
N ALA A 73 -3.76 -16.93 -13.96
CA ALA A 73 -4.71 -16.72 -12.87
C ALA A 73 -6.06 -16.22 -13.39
N ALA A 74 -7.14 -16.58 -12.70
CA ALA A 74 -8.48 -16.14 -13.05
C ALA A 74 -8.79 -14.69 -12.64
N ALA A 75 -7.95 -14.09 -11.75
CA ALA A 75 -8.10 -12.74 -11.25
C ALA A 75 -6.77 -12.24 -10.68
N PHE A 76 -6.69 -10.94 -10.37
CA PHE A 76 -5.58 -10.35 -9.64
C PHE A 76 -5.25 -11.19 -8.39
N PRO A 77 -3.95 -11.48 -8.09
CA PRO A 77 -3.58 -12.45 -7.07
C PRO A 77 -4.24 -12.25 -5.71
N GLY A 78 -4.41 -11.01 -5.25
CA GLY A 78 -5.09 -10.70 -4.00
C GLY A 78 -6.60 -11.05 -3.97
N TRP A 79 -7.18 -11.46 -5.11
CA TRP A 79 -8.58 -11.88 -5.24
C TRP A 79 -8.78 -13.34 -5.64
N THR A 80 -7.73 -14.11 -5.85
CA THR A 80 -7.85 -15.51 -6.22
C THR A 80 -8.33 -16.34 -5.03
N GLU A 81 -9.63 -16.65 -4.99
CA GLU A 81 -10.17 -17.64 -4.08
C GLU A 81 -9.90 -19.05 -4.65
N GLY A 82 -8.94 -19.77 -4.07
CA GLY A 82 -8.82 -21.22 -4.27
C GLY A 82 -7.68 -21.74 -5.14
N GLU A 83 -7.18 -21.02 -6.14
CA GLU A 83 -5.97 -21.42 -6.89
C GLU A 83 -4.84 -20.43 -6.62
N ASN A 84 -3.96 -20.79 -5.72
CA ASN A 84 -2.83 -19.93 -5.36
C ASN A 84 -1.69 -20.10 -6.35
N LYS A 85 -1.69 -19.29 -7.42
CA LYS A 85 -0.54 -19.12 -8.32
C LYS A 85 0.31 -17.90 -7.98
N CYS A 86 -0.02 -17.21 -6.90
CA CYS A 86 0.70 -16.04 -6.44
C CYS A 86 2.14 -16.41 -6.05
N GLY A 87 3.10 -15.60 -6.45
CA GLY A 87 4.52 -15.86 -6.24
C GLY A 87 5.13 -16.92 -7.18
N GLN A 88 4.39 -17.39 -8.18
CA GLN A 88 4.83 -18.42 -9.14
C GLN A 88 4.60 -17.97 -10.58
N GLY A 89 5.25 -18.65 -11.54
CA GLY A 89 5.06 -18.37 -12.97
C GLY A 89 5.47 -16.97 -13.39
N GLU A 90 4.79 -16.42 -14.40
CA GLU A 90 5.06 -15.08 -14.93
C GLU A 90 3.95 -14.09 -14.51
N THR A 91 4.35 -12.84 -14.26
CA THR A 91 3.43 -11.72 -13.99
C THR A 91 3.87 -10.50 -14.79
N VAL A 92 2.97 -9.97 -15.61
CA VAL A 92 3.20 -8.73 -16.37
C VAL A 92 2.91 -7.54 -15.48
N GLN A 93 3.80 -6.56 -15.46
CA GLN A 93 3.65 -5.31 -14.69
C GLN A 93 3.93 -4.09 -15.57
N LEU A 94 3.15 -3.03 -15.36
CA LEU A 94 3.41 -1.73 -15.94
C LEU A 94 4.23 -0.89 -14.96
N GLU A 95 5.46 -0.58 -15.34
CA GLU A 95 6.36 0.27 -14.58
C GLU A 95 6.10 1.75 -14.87
N ASN A 96 6.47 2.63 -13.94
CA ASN A 96 6.27 4.09 -14.01
C ASN A 96 4.79 4.53 -14.08
N LEU A 97 3.85 3.61 -13.97
CA LEU A 97 2.41 3.87 -13.94
C LEU A 97 1.83 3.43 -12.59
N CYS A 98 0.95 4.27 -12.05
CA CYS A 98 0.11 3.92 -10.90
C CYS A 98 -1.36 4.14 -11.25
N LEU A 99 -2.23 3.21 -10.88
CA LEU A 99 -3.68 3.41 -10.91
C LEU A 99 -4.12 3.89 -9.53
N LEU A 100 -4.45 5.17 -9.42
CA LEU A 100 -5.08 5.76 -8.23
C LEU A 100 -6.59 5.60 -8.32
N GLN A 101 -7.21 5.16 -7.25
CA GLN A 101 -8.66 5.22 -7.11
C GLN A 101 -9.04 6.37 -6.19
N THR A 102 -10.07 7.12 -6.57
CA THR A 102 -10.62 8.18 -5.72
C THR A 102 -12.10 7.95 -5.48
N PHE A 103 -12.53 8.25 -4.25
CA PHE A 103 -13.93 8.21 -3.84
C PHE A 103 -14.16 9.16 -2.67
N ALA A 104 -15.00 10.17 -2.88
CA ALA A 104 -15.36 11.15 -1.84
C ALA A 104 -16.26 10.49 -0.79
N TYR A 105 -15.69 10.11 0.34
CA TYR A 105 -16.42 9.45 1.42
C TYR A 105 -16.74 10.44 2.53
N PRO A 106 -18.03 10.65 2.87
CA PRO A 106 -18.40 11.64 3.89
C PRO A 106 -17.75 11.34 5.26
N GLY A 107 -17.10 12.33 5.86
CA GLY A 107 -16.52 12.26 7.19
C GLY A 107 -15.23 11.47 7.30
N ILE A 108 -14.54 11.21 6.19
CA ILE A 108 -13.24 10.53 6.15
C ILE A 108 -12.15 11.55 5.80
N GLN A 109 -10.97 11.39 6.40
CA GLN A 109 -9.80 12.19 6.07
C GLN A 109 -9.30 11.81 4.68
N GLU A 110 -9.19 12.78 3.80
CA GLU A 110 -8.74 12.57 2.43
C GLU A 110 -7.24 12.28 2.35
N GLY A 111 -6.83 11.48 1.34
CA GLY A 111 -5.48 11.40 0.87
C GLY A 111 -5.29 12.33 -0.32
N ILE A 112 -4.23 13.14 -0.30
CA ILE A 112 -3.89 14.10 -1.34
C ILE A 112 -2.56 13.76 -1.97
N VAL A 113 -2.47 13.89 -3.29
CA VAL A 113 -1.21 13.89 -4.05
C VAL A 113 -1.14 15.14 -4.89
N ASP A 114 -0.12 15.96 -4.67
CA ASP A 114 0.23 17.08 -5.54
C ASP A 114 1.27 16.62 -6.56
N MET A 115 1.04 16.87 -7.84
CA MET A 115 1.96 16.46 -8.90
C MET A 115 3.13 17.44 -9.09
N SER A 116 3.09 18.61 -8.45
CA SER A 116 4.15 19.63 -8.44
C SER A 116 4.15 20.42 -7.12
N GLY A 117 5.11 21.32 -6.97
CA GLY A 117 5.21 22.21 -5.82
C GLY A 117 5.68 21.55 -4.53
N GLU A 118 5.36 22.16 -3.38
CA GLU A 118 5.80 21.68 -2.06
C GLU A 118 5.24 20.31 -1.74
N GLY A 119 3.95 20.07 -2.00
CA GLY A 119 3.30 18.79 -1.72
C GLY A 119 3.92 17.59 -2.46
N ALA A 120 4.45 17.82 -3.67
CA ALA A 120 5.08 16.78 -4.46
C ALA A 120 6.34 16.16 -3.81
N LYS A 121 6.96 16.84 -2.84
CA LYS A 121 8.14 16.34 -2.13
C LYS A 121 7.80 15.17 -1.19
N TYR A 122 6.54 15.08 -0.76
CA TYR A 122 6.11 14.16 0.29
C TYR A 122 5.45 12.89 -0.23
N SER A 123 5.29 12.74 -1.55
CA SER A 123 4.67 11.54 -2.13
C SER A 123 5.47 10.98 -3.31
N LEU A 124 5.67 9.66 -3.35
CA LEU A 124 6.29 8.99 -4.50
C LEU A 124 5.39 8.99 -5.73
N PHE A 125 4.08 9.13 -5.57
CA PHE A 125 3.13 9.20 -6.69
C PHE A 125 3.35 10.45 -7.53
N SER A 126 3.86 11.53 -6.95
CA SER A 126 4.23 12.75 -7.67
C SER A 126 5.36 12.54 -8.70
N LYS A 127 6.08 11.42 -8.62
CA LYS A 127 7.19 11.04 -9.52
C LYS A 127 6.78 10.01 -10.57
N LYS A 128 5.51 9.56 -10.56
CA LYS A 128 4.98 8.55 -11.49
C LYS A 128 3.85 9.15 -12.33
N ILE A 129 3.58 8.55 -13.47
CA ILE A 129 2.34 8.80 -14.20
C ILE A 129 1.21 8.18 -13.39
N ASN A 130 0.16 8.96 -13.10
CA ASN A 130 -0.99 8.44 -12.40
C ASN A 130 -2.21 8.43 -13.33
N LEU A 131 -2.76 7.25 -13.56
CA LEU A 131 -4.09 7.09 -14.12
C LEU A 131 -5.08 7.10 -12.95
N VAL A 132 -6.03 8.02 -12.97
CA VAL A 132 -6.92 8.28 -11.83
C VAL A 132 -8.33 7.84 -12.16
N MET A 133 -8.83 6.86 -11.43
CA MET A 133 -10.20 6.33 -11.52
C MET A 133 -11.07 6.98 -10.44
N SER A 134 -11.87 7.97 -10.82
CA SER A 134 -12.76 8.71 -9.91
C SER A 134 -14.12 8.05 -9.86
N VAL A 135 -14.36 7.25 -8.81
CA VAL A 135 -15.56 6.43 -8.66
C VAL A 135 -16.75 7.26 -8.20
N LYS A 136 -17.91 7.00 -8.81
CA LYS A 136 -19.21 7.57 -8.46
C LYS A 136 -20.19 6.48 -8.08
N LEU A 137 -20.85 6.64 -6.94
CA LEU A 137 -21.89 5.74 -6.48
C LEU A 137 -23.24 6.17 -7.10
N LEU A 138 -23.85 5.25 -7.86
CA LEU A 138 -25.17 5.47 -8.46
C LEU A 138 -26.31 4.96 -7.58
N ASP A 139 -26.04 3.95 -6.74
CA ASP A 139 -27.00 3.40 -5.78
C ASP A 139 -26.55 3.76 -4.35
N THR A 140 -27.20 4.72 -3.73
CA THR A 140 -26.89 5.22 -2.38
C THR A 140 -27.35 4.27 -1.25
N ALA A 141 -28.06 3.20 -1.56
CA ALA A 141 -28.55 2.24 -0.58
C ALA A 141 -27.53 1.12 -0.26
N ILE A 142 -26.32 1.20 -0.83
CA ILE A 142 -25.28 0.19 -0.62
C ILE A 142 -24.71 0.27 0.81
N GLU A 143 -24.63 -0.87 1.48
CA GLU A 143 -23.99 -0.98 2.80
C GLU A 143 -22.48 -0.75 2.70
N LYS A 144 -21.90 -0.12 3.74
CA LYS A 144 -20.46 0.21 3.80
C LYS A 144 -19.51 -0.97 3.54
N PRO A 145 -19.71 -2.17 4.11
CA PRO A 145 -18.83 -3.30 3.83
C PRO A 145 -18.87 -3.77 2.37
N VAL A 146 -20.06 -3.71 1.74
CA VAL A 146 -20.23 -4.06 0.34
C VAL A 146 -19.53 -3.02 -0.55
N LEU A 147 -19.75 -1.74 -0.28
CA LEU A 147 -19.07 -0.64 -0.96
C LEU A 147 -17.55 -0.77 -0.89
N ALA A 148 -17.00 -1.03 0.32
CA ALA A 148 -15.57 -1.21 0.50
C ALA A 148 -15.00 -2.34 -0.37
N LYS A 149 -15.67 -3.50 -0.36
CA LYS A 149 -15.26 -4.66 -1.17
C LYS A 149 -15.39 -4.40 -2.68
N ASP A 150 -16.45 -3.73 -3.09
CA ASP A 150 -16.68 -3.39 -4.49
C ASP A 150 -15.62 -2.40 -5.02
N LEU A 151 -15.24 -1.37 -4.23
CA LEU A 151 -14.20 -0.43 -4.59
C LEU A 151 -12.86 -1.13 -4.83
N VAL A 152 -12.44 -2.01 -3.92
CA VAL A 152 -11.20 -2.79 -4.09
C VAL A 152 -11.28 -3.69 -5.32
N ARG A 153 -12.41 -4.37 -5.54
CA ARG A 153 -12.60 -5.25 -6.70
C ARG A 153 -12.53 -4.48 -8.02
N MET A 154 -13.20 -3.34 -8.11
CA MET A 154 -13.17 -2.49 -9.30
C MET A 154 -11.74 -2.06 -9.65
N GLN A 155 -10.97 -1.63 -8.66
CA GLN A 155 -9.60 -1.18 -8.88
C GLN A 155 -8.67 -2.32 -9.29
N THR A 156 -8.76 -3.49 -8.66
CA THR A 156 -7.95 -4.66 -9.03
C THR A 156 -8.29 -5.18 -10.42
N GLN A 157 -9.56 -5.19 -10.81
CA GLN A 157 -9.98 -5.54 -12.17
C GLN A 157 -9.49 -4.54 -13.22
N ALA A 158 -9.51 -3.24 -12.90
CA ALA A 158 -8.94 -2.20 -13.75
C ALA A 158 -7.42 -2.35 -13.91
N ALA A 159 -6.71 -2.61 -12.80
CA ALA A 159 -5.27 -2.81 -12.80
C ALA A 159 -4.84 -4.05 -13.61
N GLU A 160 -5.58 -5.14 -13.46
CA GLU A 160 -5.38 -6.38 -14.23
C GLU A 160 -5.60 -6.14 -15.73
N TYR A 161 -6.71 -5.47 -16.09
CA TYR A 161 -6.99 -5.11 -17.46
C TYR A 161 -5.87 -4.26 -18.08
N LEU A 162 -5.43 -3.19 -17.41
CA LEU A 162 -4.39 -2.31 -17.89
C LEU A 162 -3.08 -3.06 -18.17
N ALA A 163 -2.67 -3.94 -17.26
CA ALA A 163 -1.45 -4.71 -17.46
C ALA A 163 -1.61 -5.79 -18.56
N SER A 164 -2.82 -6.33 -18.74
CA SER A 164 -3.11 -7.32 -19.80
C SER A 164 -2.96 -6.74 -21.22
N ILE A 165 -3.08 -5.42 -21.38
CA ILE A 165 -2.85 -4.72 -22.66
C ILE A 165 -1.40 -4.94 -23.14
N ALA A 166 -0.45 -5.03 -22.20
CA ALA A 166 0.96 -5.23 -22.50
C ALA A 166 1.42 -6.70 -22.38
N LYS A 167 0.52 -7.68 -22.35
CA LYS A 167 0.82 -9.09 -22.10
C LYS A 167 1.80 -9.73 -23.09
N ASP A 168 1.82 -9.22 -24.33
CA ASP A 168 2.67 -9.72 -25.41
C ASP A 168 3.98 -8.91 -25.52
N ALA A 169 4.18 -7.88 -24.69
CA ALA A 169 5.38 -7.09 -24.60
C ALA A 169 6.31 -7.61 -23.49
N CYS A 170 7.61 -7.46 -23.69
CA CYS A 170 8.62 -7.80 -22.71
C CYS A 170 9.86 -6.92 -22.85
N GLU A 171 9.90 -5.79 -22.15
CA GLU A 171 11.07 -4.92 -22.14
C GLU A 171 12.15 -5.44 -21.18
N LYS A 172 11.73 -5.96 -20.02
CA LYS A 172 12.64 -6.47 -19.00
C LYS A 172 12.04 -7.66 -18.28
N LYS A 173 12.86 -8.69 -18.04
CA LYS A 173 12.56 -9.80 -17.15
C LYS A 173 13.32 -9.65 -15.84
N VAL A 174 12.60 -9.78 -14.72
CA VAL A 174 13.18 -9.78 -13.37
C VAL A 174 12.78 -11.05 -12.67
N GLU A 175 13.77 -11.85 -12.30
CA GLU A 175 13.54 -13.07 -11.55
C GLU A 175 13.46 -12.75 -10.05
N ILE A 176 12.39 -13.20 -9.41
CA ILE A 176 12.18 -13.10 -7.97
C ILE A 176 12.27 -14.52 -7.40
N ASN A 177 13.38 -14.79 -6.76
CA ASN A 177 13.61 -16.05 -6.09
C ASN A 177 13.33 -15.92 -4.59
N ASN A 178 12.67 -16.91 -4.03
CA ASN A 178 12.60 -17.00 -2.58
C ASN A 178 13.99 -17.28 -2.03
N PRO A 179 14.40 -16.57 -0.99
CA PRO A 179 15.73 -16.73 -0.40
C PRO A 179 16.01 -18.17 0.00
N GLN A 180 17.26 -18.60 -0.22
CA GLN A 180 17.71 -19.94 0.17
C GLN A 180 18.52 -19.84 1.47
N PRO A 181 18.36 -20.78 2.41
CA PRO A 181 19.14 -20.80 3.64
C PRO A 181 20.66 -20.86 3.38
N SER A 182 21.42 -20.08 4.15
CA SER A 182 22.88 -20.11 4.19
C SER A 182 23.36 -20.18 5.65
N SER A 183 24.61 -19.78 5.92
CA SER A 183 25.16 -19.68 7.27
C SER A 183 25.02 -18.26 7.88
N LEU A 184 24.34 -17.37 7.20
CA LEU A 184 24.12 -15.99 7.64
C LEU A 184 22.99 -15.89 8.67
N PRO A 185 22.92 -14.78 9.45
CA PRO A 185 21.80 -14.54 10.34
C PRO A 185 20.46 -14.55 9.59
N ARG A 186 19.49 -15.24 10.14
CA ARG A 186 18.14 -15.36 9.56
C ARG A 186 17.27 -14.21 10.01
N VAL A 187 16.85 -13.37 9.08
CA VAL A 187 16.04 -12.17 9.36
C VAL A 187 14.65 -12.33 8.77
N GLY A 188 13.64 -12.25 9.64
CA GLY A 188 12.23 -12.25 9.27
C GLY A 188 11.63 -10.85 9.32
N TYR A 189 10.39 -10.73 8.86
CA TYR A 189 9.64 -9.49 8.85
C TYR A 189 8.25 -9.70 9.47
N ALA A 190 7.97 -9.08 10.61
CA ALA A 190 6.65 -9.01 11.21
C ALA A 190 5.89 -7.84 10.58
N TYR A 191 4.88 -8.16 9.79
CA TYR A 191 4.14 -7.20 8.98
C TYR A 191 2.69 -7.09 9.47
N PHE A 192 2.43 -6.07 10.25
CA PHE A 192 1.06 -5.78 10.67
C PHE A 192 0.31 -5.01 9.59
N VAL A 193 -0.93 -5.47 9.33
CA VAL A 193 -1.88 -4.82 8.43
C VAL A 193 -3.13 -4.41 9.20
N GLN A 194 -3.65 -3.24 8.91
CA GLN A 194 -4.84 -2.72 9.54
C GLN A 194 -6.08 -3.26 8.84
N ALA A 195 -6.90 -4.03 9.55
CA ALA A 195 -8.12 -4.62 9.02
C ALA A 195 -9.33 -4.34 9.93
N GLN A 196 -9.41 -3.13 10.45
CA GLN A 196 -10.44 -2.72 11.40
C GLN A 196 -11.46 -1.79 10.74
N GLY A 197 -12.73 -2.17 10.83
CA GLY A 197 -13.84 -1.38 10.33
C GLY A 197 -14.02 -1.45 8.80
N PRO A 198 -15.15 -0.96 8.31
CA PRO A 198 -15.63 -1.26 6.96
C PRO A 198 -14.83 -0.64 5.81
N LEU A 199 -13.91 0.27 6.10
CA LEU A 199 -13.11 0.96 5.07
C LEU A 199 -11.60 0.82 5.32
N ARG A 200 -11.20 -0.05 6.23
CA ARG A 200 -9.79 -0.25 6.60
C ARG A 200 -9.29 -1.65 6.33
N ASN A 201 -10.12 -2.46 5.70
CA ASN A 201 -9.81 -3.85 5.54
C ASN A 201 -8.69 -4.07 4.51
N VAL A 202 -7.89 -5.09 4.77
CA VAL A 202 -6.94 -5.65 3.82
C VAL A 202 -7.47 -7.01 3.42
N PHE A 203 -7.27 -7.40 2.18
CA PHE A 203 -7.65 -8.69 1.66
C PHE A 203 -6.39 -9.49 1.33
N MET A 204 -6.39 -10.75 1.73
CA MET A 204 -5.38 -11.71 1.35
C MET A 204 -6.06 -12.87 0.63
N TYR A 205 -5.72 -13.06 -0.63
CA TYR A 205 -6.35 -14.08 -1.48
C TYR A 205 -7.88 -13.99 -1.50
N GLY A 206 -8.41 -12.77 -1.64
CA GLY A 206 -9.85 -12.50 -1.67
C GLY A 206 -10.59 -12.60 -0.32
N LYS A 207 -9.89 -12.96 0.75
CA LYS A 207 -10.45 -13.04 2.10
C LYS A 207 -10.08 -11.82 2.92
N GLU A 208 -11.05 -11.29 3.64
CA GLU A 208 -10.81 -10.21 4.59
C GLU A 208 -9.85 -10.64 5.70
N CYS A 209 -8.86 -9.80 6.01
CA CYS A 209 -7.86 -10.08 7.04
C CYS A 209 -8.35 -9.77 8.46
N ILE A 210 -9.64 -9.51 8.68
CA ILE A 210 -10.19 -9.28 10.04
C ILE A 210 -9.89 -10.49 10.92
N ASN A 211 -9.21 -10.24 12.05
CA ASN A 211 -8.78 -11.30 12.99
C ASN A 211 -7.88 -12.39 12.34
N MET A 212 -7.13 -12.02 11.32
CA MET A 212 -6.16 -12.95 10.73
C MET A 212 -5.09 -13.32 11.75
N LYS A 213 -4.87 -14.62 11.94
CA LYS A 213 -3.75 -15.13 12.71
C LYS A 213 -2.44 -14.90 11.95
N ALA A 214 -1.32 -14.87 12.68
CA ALA A 214 0.00 -14.76 12.09
C ALA A 214 0.20 -15.78 10.95
N THR A 215 0.32 -15.28 9.73
CA THR A 215 0.38 -16.07 8.48
C THR A 215 1.68 -15.75 7.76
N TYR A 216 2.44 -16.79 7.43
CA TYR A 216 3.66 -16.63 6.63
C TYR A 216 3.29 -16.40 5.17
N LEU A 217 3.94 -15.40 4.55
CA LEU A 217 3.96 -15.18 3.12
C LEU A 217 5.41 -15.09 2.63
N SER A 218 5.69 -15.79 1.55
CA SER A 218 6.98 -15.67 0.89
C SER A 218 7.15 -14.27 0.27
N PRO A 219 8.39 -13.79 0.10
CA PRO A 219 8.64 -12.51 -0.57
C PRO A 219 8.00 -12.41 -1.94
N ALA A 220 8.03 -13.50 -2.72
CA ALA A 220 7.44 -13.54 -4.06
C ALA A 220 5.91 -13.38 -4.03
N GLU A 221 5.20 -13.97 -3.06
CA GLU A 221 3.75 -13.83 -2.93
C GLU A 221 3.35 -12.38 -2.65
N ILE A 222 4.06 -11.68 -1.76
CA ILE A 222 3.75 -10.28 -1.43
C ILE A 222 3.97 -9.37 -2.64
N ILE A 223 5.10 -9.51 -3.34
CA ILE A 223 5.42 -8.72 -4.54
C ILE A 223 4.41 -8.98 -5.66
N ASP A 224 3.93 -10.21 -5.78
CA ASP A 224 2.94 -10.62 -6.79
C ASP A 224 1.51 -10.12 -6.48
N GLY A 225 1.28 -9.53 -5.30
CA GLY A 225 0.01 -8.93 -4.94
C GLY A 225 -0.91 -9.82 -4.12
N ALA A 226 -0.37 -10.71 -3.27
CA ALA A 226 -1.16 -11.50 -2.33
C ALA A 226 -2.00 -10.67 -1.38
N LEU A 227 -1.52 -9.46 -1.06
CA LEU A 227 -2.20 -8.48 -0.22
C LEU A 227 -2.76 -7.33 -1.06
N VAL A 228 -4.01 -6.99 -0.85
CA VAL A 228 -4.71 -5.86 -1.47
C VAL A 228 -5.30 -5.00 -0.37
N SER A 229 -5.01 -3.71 -0.39
CA SER A 229 -5.53 -2.77 0.58
C SER A 229 -7.02 -2.55 0.41
N GLY A 230 -7.74 -2.54 1.51
CA GLY A 230 -9.07 -1.97 1.58
C GLY A 230 -9.02 -0.45 1.51
N ASN A 231 -10.19 0.14 1.39
CA ASN A 231 -10.34 1.57 1.25
C ASN A 231 -9.75 2.34 2.42
N TYR A 232 -9.27 3.51 2.11
CA TYR A 232 -8.35 4.29 2.89
C TYR A 232 -9.05 5.28 3.81
N ILE A 233 -8.58 5.44 5.06
CA ILE A 233 -9.16 6.40 5.99
C ILE A 233 -8.15 7.45 6.47
N ILE A 234 -6.90 7.04 6.70
CA ILE A 234 -5.85 7.92 7.22
C ILE A 234 -4.73 7.98 6.19
N ALA A 235 -4.60 9.12 5.55
CA ALA A 235 -3.83 9.31 4.34
C ALA A 235 -2.36 8.88 4.39
N CYS A 236 -1.71 8.96 5.54
CA CYS A 236 -0.28 8.69 5.65
C CYS A 236 0.06 7.32 6.26
N GLN A 237 -0.90 6.68 6.93
CA GLN A 237 -0.61 5.59 7.88
C GLN A 237 -0.96 4.20 7.37
N LYS A 238 -1.76 4.08 6.31
CA LYS A 238 -2.10 2.78 5.72
C LYS A 238 -1.24 2.52 4.48
N ASN A 239 -0.85 1.27 4.28
CA ASN A 239 -0.13 0.87 3.08
C ASN A 239 -1.10 0.71 1.91
N PRO A 240 -0.98 1.47 0.83
CA PRO A 240 -1.72 1.19 -0.39
C PRO A 240 -1.26 -0.13 -1.02
N THR A 241 -2.09 -0.70 -1.88
CA THR A 241 -1.81 -1.98 -2.56
C THR A 241 -0.43 -1.98 -3.25
N ILE A 242 -0.06 -0.89 -3.91
CA ILE A 242 1.26 -0.76 -4.55
C ILE A 242 2.43 -0.91 -3.55
N TYR A 243 2.24 -0.52 -2.27
CA TYR A 243 3.30 -0.65 -1.28
C TYR A 243 3.39 -2.05 -0.67
N HIS A 244 2.36 -2.89 -0.83
CA HIS A 244 2.52 -4.32 -0.66
C HIS A 244 3.34 -4.89 -1.82
N GLN A 245 3.01 -4.57 -3.08
CA GLN A 245 3.71 -5.05 -4.29
C GLN A 245 5.17 -4.55 -4.38
N GLU A 246 5.46 -3.35 -3.90
CA GLU A 246 6.79 -2.71 -3.91
C GLU A 246 7.37 -2.54 -2.51
N ASN A 247 6.98 -3.38 -1.56
CA ASN A 247 7.41 -3.28 -0.17
C ASN A 247 8.93 -3.15 -0.03
N PRO A 248 9.46 -2.05 0.51
CA PRO A 248 10.89 -1.79 0.54
C PRO A 248 11.65 -2.76 1.46
N VAL A 249 11.02 -3.23 2.55
CA VAL A 249 11.62 -4.22 3.46
C VAL A 249 11.79 -5.55 2.73
N ILE A 250 10.75 -5.99 2.00
CA ILE A 250 10.79 -7.22 1.21
C ILE A 250 11.84 -7.13 0.09
N ARG A 251 11.85 -6.00 -0.65
CA ARG A 251 12.81 -5.81 -1.76
C ARG A 251 14.25 -5.75 -1.27
N TYR A 252 14.49 -5.05 -0.16
CA TYR A 252 15.81 -5.03 0.47
C TYR A 252 16.23 -6.44 0.93
N GLY A 253 15.32 -7.15 1.59
CA GLY A 253 15.55 -8.51 2.05
C GLY A 253 15.94 -9.46 0.92
N ILE A 254 15.22 -9.43 -0.22
CA ILE A 254 15.55 -10.22 -1.41
C ILE A 254 16.92 -9.84 -1.98
N ALA A 255 17.19 -8.54 -2.13
CA ALA A 255 18.43 -8.05 -2.75
C ALA A 255 19.69 -8.38 -1.94
N ASN A 256 19.57 -8.51 -0.63
CA ASN A 256 20.68 -8.73 0.30
C ASN A 256 20.70 -10.15 0.92
N SER A 257 19.73 -10.98 0.60
CA SER A 257 19.73 -12.39 1.03
C SER A 257 20.90 -13.15 0.42
N GLY A 258 21.56 -13.95 1.24
CA GLY A 258 22.80 -14.66 0.87
C GLY A 258 24.05 -13.78 0.81
N LYS A 259 23.96 -12.49 1.16
CA LYS A 259 25.08 -11.53 1.23
C LYS A 259 25.27 -10.98 2.64
N GLU A 260 24.26 -10.40 3.22
CA GLU A 260 24.27 -9.79 4.55
C GLU A 260 23.44 -10.60 5.55
N MET A 261 22.40 -11.25 5.08
CA MET A 261 21.46 -12.04 5.89
C MET A 261 20.82 -13.14 5.04
N ASP A 262 20.15 -14.07 5.72
CA ASP A 262 19.16 -14.95 5.10
C ASP A 262 17.78 -14.38 5.36
N PHE A 263 17.22 -13.66 4.38
CA PHE A 263 15.89 -13.10 4.52
C PHE A 263 14.82 -14.18 4.43
N VAL A 264 14.05 -14.38 5.50
CA VAL A 264 13.13 -15.51 5.62
C VAL A 264 11.80 -15.27 4.91
N GLY A 265 11.36 -14.03 4.84
CA GLY A 265 10.06 -13.62 4.35
C GLY A 265 9.24 -12.89 5.42
N ALA A 266 7.94 -12.75 5.22
CA ALA A 266 7.08 -12.00 6.14
C ALA A 266 6.11 -12.90 6.91
N ILE A 267 5.89 -12.53 8.16
CA ILE A 267 4.83 -13.04 9.02
C ILE A 267 3.80 -11.92 9.11
N CYS A 268 2.71 -12.05 8.33
CA CYS A 268 1.64 -11.07 8.30
C CYS A 268 0.65 -11.34 9.43
N ALA A 269 0.24 -10.29 10.12
CA ALA A 269 -0.79 -10.36 11.16
C ALA A 269 -1.69 -9.12 11.10
N THR A 270 -2.88 -9.23 11.68
CA THR A 270 -3.81 -8.11 11.79
C THR A 270 -3.68 -7.47 13.17
N GLU A 271 -3.70 -6.15 13.20
CA GLU A 271 -3.81 -5.38 14.43
C GLU A 271 -5.15 -5.66 15.11
N SER A 272 -5.14 -5.77 16.45
CA SER A 272 -6.33 -6.04 17.22
C SER A 272 -6.83 -4.80 17.97
N ASN A 273 -8.15 -4.64 18.08
CA ASN A 273 -8.78 -3.63 18.94
C ASN A 273 -8.78 -4.02 20.43
N LEU A 274 -8.56 -5.29 20.72
CA LEU A 274 -8.60 -5.84 22.07
C LEU A 274 -7.19 -6.11 22.57
N LEU A 275 -6.91 -5.77 23.83
CA LEU A 275 -5.60 -5.95 24.44
C LEU A 275 -5.15 -7.43 24.42
N ASP A 276 -6.06 -8.35 24.69
CA ASP A 276 -5.76 -9.78 24.64
C ASP A 276 -5.46 -10.24 23.20
N GLY A 277 -6.20 -9.72 22.20
CA GLY A 277 -5.92 -10.00 20.80
C GLY A 277 -4.54 -9.51 20.37
N LYS A 278 -4.06 -8.35 20.89
CA LYS A 278 -2.69 -7.87 20.64
C LYS A 278 -1.62 -8.80 21.21
N ARG A 279 -1.86 -9.31 22.45
CA ARG A 279 -0.97 -10.30 23.07
C ARG A 279 -0.96 -11.63 22.30
N GLU A 280 -2.12 -12.08 21.82
CA GLU A 280 -2.24 -13.28 21.00
C GLU A 280 -1.51 -13.12 19.66
N SER A 281 -1.63 -11.96 19.01
CA SER A 281 -0.89 -11.66 17.77
C SER A 281 0.61 -11.67 18.01
N ALA A 282 1.10 -11.02 19.06
CA ALA A 282 2.52 -10.99 19.42
C ALA A 282 3.05 -12.41 19.69
N ALA A 283 2.32 -13.22 20.47
CA ALA A 283 2.69 -14.60 20.76
C ALA A 283 2.71 -15.47 19.49
N SER A 284 1.71 -15.31 18.61
CA SER A 284 1.61 -16.06 17.36
C SER A 284 2.74 -15.70 16.37
N ILE A 285 3.10 -14.41 16.27
CA ILE A 285 4.25 -13.97 15.46
C ILE A 285 5.55 -14.55 16.02
N THR A 286 5.72 -14.48 17.34
CA THR A 286 6.93 -15.02 18.01
C THR A 286 7.06 -16.52 17.77
N GLN A 287 5.98 -17.28 17.91
CA GLN A 287 5.99 -18.71 17.61
C GLN A 287 6.41 -18.97 16.15
N LYS A 288 5.85 -18.23 15.20
CA LYS A 288 6.23 -18.36 13.77
C LYS A 288 7.69 -17.99 13.52
N ALA A 289 8.20 -16.95 14.17
CA ALA A 289 9.60 -16.56 14.06
C ALA A 289 10.56 -17.65 14.57
N LEU A 290 10.20 -18.32 15.68
CA LEU A 290 10.95 -19.47 16.22
C LEU A 290 10.88 -20.68 15.28
N GLU A 291 9.69 -21.00 14.72
CA GLU A 291 9.53 -22.08 13.73
C GLU A 291 10.38 -21.84 12.47
N LEU A 292 10.53 -20.58 12.07
CA LEU A 292 11.34 -20.15 10.95
C LEU A 292 12.83 -19.97 11.31
N HIS A 293 13.20 -20.22 12.57
CA HIS A 293 14.56 -20.03 13.10
C HIS A 293 15.11 -18.63 12.84
N CYS A 294 14.34 -17.58 13.12
CA CYS A 294 14.79 -16.20 12.96
C CYS A 294 15.75 -15.80 14.09
N ASP A 295 16.89 -15.21 13.73
CA ASP A 295 17.82 -14.56 14.66
C ASP A 295 17.46 -13.08 14.88
N GLY A 296 16.80 -12.47 13.89
CA GLY A 296 16.34 -11.09 13.92
C GLY A 296 15.01 -10.87 13.22
N MET A 297 14.27 -9.83 13.64
CA MET A 297 13.00 -9.45 13.05
C MET A 297 12.91 -7.94 12.82
N ILE A 298 12.46 -7.56 11.62
CA ILE A 298 12.00 -6.20 11.33
C ILE A 298 10.52 -6.17 11.64
N ILE A 299 10.03 -5.10 12.29
CA ILE A 299 8.62 -4.98 12.68
C ILE A 299 8.08 -3.67 12.13
N THR A 300 6.98 -3.72 11.36
CA THR A 300 6.22 -2.55 10.91
C THR A 300 4.75 -2.72 11.23
N GLN A 301 4.04 -1.60 11.27
CA GLN A 301 2.59 -1.55 11.47
C GLN A 301 1.93 -0.66 10.43
N GLU A 302 0.60 -0.68 10.37
CA GLU A 302 -0.23 0.34 9.73
C GLU A 302 -0.96 1.14 10.81
N GLY A 303 -1.20 2.42 10.58
CA GLY A 303 -1.81 3.27 11.60
C GLY A 303 -0.83 3.73 12.69
N GLY A 304 -1.36 4.37 13.71
CA GLY A 304 -0.61 4.88 14.86
C GLY A 304 -1.51 4.90 16.10
N GLY A 305 -0.94 5.22 17.24
CA GLY A 305 -1.66 5.22 18.50
C GLY A 305 -1.99 3.81 18.99
N HIS A 306 -3.19 3.31 18.71
CA HIS A 306 -3.60 1.98 19.14
C HIS A 306 -2.75 0.86 18.54
N ALA A 307 -2.26 1.04 17.32
CA ALA A 307 -1.37 0.12 16.62
C ALA A 307 0.01 0.03 17.27
N ASP A 308 0.50 1.11 17.90
CA ASP A 308 1.80 1.13 18.58
C ASP A 308 1.89 0.06 19.67
N VAL A 309 0.76 -0.33 20.25
CA VAL A 309 0.71 -1.40 21.27
C VAL A 309 0.98 -2.78 20.66
N ASP A 310 0.47 -3.07 19.45
CA ASP A 310 0.78 -4.31 18.72
C ASP A 310 2.27 -4.39 18.41
N LEU A 311 2.82 -3.27 17.92
CA LEU A 311 4.23 -3.11 17.59
C LEU A 311 5.13 -3.42 18.79
N ILE A 312 4.88 -2.76 19.93
CA ILE A 312 5.70 -2.89 21.14
C ILE A 312 5.52 -4.25 21.81
N PHE A 313 4.30 -4.79 21.89
CA PHE A 313 4.09 -6.13 22.43
C PHE A 313 4.80 -7.21 21.63
N THR A 314 4.83 -7.04 20.30
CA THR A 314 5.55 -7.98 19.42
C THR A 314 7.05 -7.86 19.57
N ASN A 315 7.57 -6.61 19.67
CA ASN A 315 8.97 -6.38 20.00
C ASN A 315 9.38 -7.08 21.29
N ASP A 316 8.60 -6.89 22.36
CA ASP A 316 8.91 -7.43 23.67
C ASP A 316 8.85 -8.95 23.70
N ALA A 317 7.86 -9.56 23.03
CA ALA A 317 7.72 -11.01 22.97
C ALA A 317 8.84 -11.67 22.17
N LEU A 318 9.27 -11.07 21.06
CA LEU A 318 10.41 -11.52 20.26
C LEU A 318 11.73 -11.40 21.03
N THR A 319 11.94 -10.26 21.70
CA THR A 319 13.14 -10.01 22.53
C THR A 319 13.22 -11.00 23.69
N ASP A 320 12.11 -11.29 24.38
CA ASP A 320 12.03 -12.29 25.44
C ASP A 320 12.32 -13.72 24.94
N ALA A 321 12.04 -13.98 23.67
CA ALA A 321 12.39 -15.24 23.01
C ALA A 321 13.85 -15.29 22.47
N GLY A 322 14.64 -14.23 22.69
CA GLY A 322 16.03 -14.13 22.27
C GLY A 322 16.23 -13.70 20.81
N ILE A 323 15.18 -13.18 20.17
CA ILE A 323 15.22 -12.69 18.78
C ILE A 323 15.46 -11.18 18.80
N ARG A 324 16.48 -10.70 18.10
CA ARG A 324 16.75 -9.26 18.02
C ARG A 324 15.75 -8.56 17.11
N THR A 325 15.42 -7.30 17.42
CA THR A 325 14.37 -6.58 16.72
C THR A 325 14.82 -5.20 16.26
N VAL A 326 14.20 -4.72 15.18
CA VAL A 326 14.17 -3.32 14.78
C VAL A 326 12.73 -2.93 14.45
N VAL A 327 12.30 -1.80 14.98
CA VAL A 327 10.95 -1.26 14.81
C VAL A 327 11.00 -0.11 13.81
N ILE A 328 10.08 -0.09 12.85
CA ILE A 328 9.89 1.03 11.93
C ILE A 328 8.50 1.60 12.18
N ALA A 329 8.41 2.88 12.49
CA ALA A 329 7.15 3.56 12.79
C ALA A 329 7.19 5.03 12.38
N ASN A 330 6.02 5.61 12.12
CA ASN A 330 5.87 7.05 12.03
C ASN A 330 5.66 7.67 13.42
N GLU A 331 5.70 8.98 13.48
CA GLU A 331 5.52 9.74 14.72
C GLU A 331 4.19 10.50 14.69
N ILE A 332 3.54 10.61 15.86
CA ILE A 332 2.41 11.50 16.14
C ILE A 332 2.83 12.40 17.32
N ALA A 333 3.76 13.32 17.06
CA ALA A 333 4.49 14.03 18.10
C ALA A 333 4.05 15.50 18.28
N GLY A 334 2.89 15.86 17.75
CA GLY A 334 2.42 17.24 17.69
C GLY A 334 3.13 18.08 16.63
N PRO A 335 2.62 19.30 16.31
CA PRO A 335 3.18 20.16 15.25
C PRO A 335 4.64 20.58 15.49
N ASP A 336 5.06 20.65 16.73
CA ASP A 336 6.40 21.03 17.17
C ASP A 336 7.34 19.83 17.44
N GLY A 337 6.81 18.59 17.36
CA GLY A 337 7.57 17.37 17.58
C GLY A 337 7.99 17.13 19.04
N ILE A 338 7.32 17.75 20.01
CA ILE A 338 7.69 17.69 21.44
C ILE A 338 6.97 16.55 22.18
N LEU A 339 5.79 16.15 21.72
CA LEU A 339 5.05 15.07 22.34
C LEU A 339 5.75 13.71 22.15
N PRO A 340 5.46 12.72 23.00
CA PRO A 340 5.94 11.36 22.79
C PRO A 340 5.53 10.86 21.39
N PRO A 341 6.47 10.34 20.59
CA PRO A 341 6.20 9.99 19.19
C PRO A 341 5.27 8.79 19.04
N LEU A 342 5.24 7.88 20.00
CA LEU A 342 4.37 6.70 20.05
C LEU A 342 3.60 6.68 21.37
N VAL A 343 2.45 6.04 21.41
CA VAL A 343 1.63 5.90 22.63
C VAL A 343 2.08 4.75 23.52
N SER A 344 2.95 3.88 23.05
CA SER A 344 3.48 2.74 23.79
C SER A 344 5.00 2.69 23.67
N PHE A 345 5.66 2.40 24.77
CA PHE A 345 7.12 2.30 24.85
C PHE A 345 7.53 1.10 25.66
N SER A 346 8.71 0.56 25.38
CA SER A 346 9.34 -0.48 26.17
C SER A 346 10.86 -0.26 26.22
N SER A 347 11.46 -0.55 27.37
CA SER A 347 12.91 -0.56 27.51
C SER A 347 13.61 -1.70 26.76
N LYS A 348 12.85 -2.61 26.18
CA LYS A 348 13.37 -3.72 25.35
C LYS A 348 13.52 -3.35 23.87
N VAL A 349 13.04 -2.17 23.46
CA VAL A 349 13.25 -1.68 22.10
C VAL A 349 14.69 -1.20 21.96
N GLU A 350 15.51 -1.96 21.19
CA GLU A 350 16.91 -1.63 20.97
C GLU A 350 17.11 -0.66 19.82
N ALA A 351 16.26 -0.71 18.79
CA ALA A 351 16.38 0.11 17.60
C ALA A 351 15.01 0.52 17.04
N THR A 352 14.84 1.81 16.78
CA THR A 352 13.67 2.40 16.13
C THR A 352 14.09 3.23 14.93
N ILE A 353 13.39 3.06 13.82
CA ILE A 353 13.52 3.88 12.62
C ILE A 353 12.24 4.72 12.50
N SER A 354 12.40 6.04 12.45
CA SER A 354 11.26 6.95 12.22
C SER A 354 11.06 7.21 10.74
N THR A 355 9.81 7.19 10.30
CA THR A 355 9.41 7.56 8.93
C THR A 355 8.88 8.99 8.83
N GLY A 356 8.90 9.75 9.92
CA GLY A 356 8.53 11.15 10.00
C GLY A 356 7.32 11.42 10.89
N ASN A 357 7.09 12.71 11.17
CA ASN A 357 6.01 13.17 12.05
C ASN A 357 4.77 13.58 11.24
N ASN A 358 3.66 12.89 11.44
CA ASN A 358 2.37 13.18 10.79
C ASN A 358 1.84 14.59 11.08
N ASP A 359 2.15 15.11 12.26
CA ASP A 359 1.60 16.38 12.74
C ASP A 359 2.41 17.59 12.25
N GLN A 360 3.55 17.37 11.58
CA GLN A 360 4.34 18.44 10.99
C GLN A 360 3.47 19.31 10.09
N VAL A 361 3.45 20.64 10.33
CA VAL A 361 2.70 21.56 9.49
C VAL A 361 3.49 21.87 8.22
N ILE A 362 2.84 21.70 7.10
CA ILE A 362 3.33 22.04 5.76
C ILE A 362 2.43 23.10 5.12
N GLU A 363 2.93 23.80 4.11
CA GLU A 363 2.18 24.76 3.31
C GLU A 363 2.13 24.26 1.87
N LEU A 364 0.91 23.93 1.39
CA LEU A 364 0.69 23.44 0.04
C LEU A 364 0.47 24.60 -0.93
N ASP A 365 1.02 24.48 -2.12
CA ASP A 365 0.82 25.42 -3.20
C ASP A 365 -0.61 25.33 -3.78
N ALA A 366 -1.07 26.41 -4.41
CA ALA A 366 -2.27 26.37 -5.24
C ALA A 366 -2.02 25.59 -6.54
N MET A 367 -3.02 24.82 -6.98
CA MET A 367 -3.01 24.02 -8.20
C MET A 367 -3.96 24.60 -9.25
N ASP A 368 -3.67 24.30 -10.52
CA ASP A 368 -4.52 24.77 -11.64
C ASP A 368 -5.72 23.81 -11.85
N LYS A 369 -5.58 22.53 -11.43
CA LYS A 369 -6.56 21.45 -11.63
C LYS A 369 -6.64 20.54 -10.40
N SER A 370 -7.86 20.05 -10.10
CA SER A 370 -8.08 18.93 -9.19
C SER A 370 -8.68 17.72 -9.93
N ILE A 371 -8.36 16.50 -9.44
CA ILE A 371 -8.96 15.24 -9.88
C ILE A 371 -9.47 14.52 -8.64
N GLY A 372 -10.67 13.93 -8.73
CA GLY A 372 -11.30 13.20 -7.63
C GLY A 372 -12.33 14.02 -6.84
N GLY A 373 -12.28 15.35 -6.93
CA GLY A 373 -13.26 16.24 -6.28
C GLY A 373 -12.84 17.70 -6.30
N ASP A 374 -13.77 18.58 -5.91
CA ASP A 374 -13.60 20.04 -5.93
C ASP A 374 -13.30 20.63 -4.54
N ALA A 375 -13.43 19.83 -3.47
CA ALA A 375 -13.25 20.26 -2.10
C ALA A 375 -12.45 19.26 -1.27
N ILE A 376 -11.80 19.74 -0.22
CA ILE A 376 -11.00 18.96 0.73
C ILE A 376 -11.50 19.26 2.14
N SER A 377 -11.27 18.32 3.07
CA SER A 377 -11.58 18.48 4.50
C SER A 377 -13.03 18.85 4.75
N ASN A 378 -13.95 18.09 4.13
CA ASN A 378 -15.41 18.34 4.20
C ASN A 378 -15.83 19.75 3.75
N GLY A 379 -15.15 20.30 2.76
CA GLY A 379 -15.45 21.62 2.19
C GLY A 379 -14.75 22.80 2.89
N ALA A 380 -13.79 22.54 3.77
CA ALA A 380 -13.03 23.62 4.42
C ALA A 380 -12.11 24.35 3.43
N HIS A 381 -11.67 23.68 2.35
CA HIS A 381 -10.83 24.23 1.30
C HIS A 381 -11.35 23.79 -0.08
N ASN A 382 -11.21 24.65 -1.10
CA ASN A 382 -11.31 24.16 -2.47
C ASN A 382 -10.09 23.27 -2.78
N ALA A 383 -10.28 22.25 -3.59
CA ALA A 383 -9.22 21.30 -3.89
C ALA A 383 -7.99 21.93 -4.59
N THR A 384 -8.18 23.08 -5.26
CA THR A 384 -7.11 23.81 -5.94
C THR A 384 -6.44 24.89 -5.09
N ASP A 385 -6.96 25.20 -3.89
CA ASP A 385 -6.37 26.24 -3.05
C ASP A 385 -4.98 25.83 -2.51
N GLY A 386 -4.13 26.83 -2.23
CA GLY A 386 -2.99 26.71 -1.35
C GLY A 386 -3.41 26.87 0.11
N PHE A 387 -2.93 26.02 1.00
CA PHE A 387 -3.30 26.09 2.43
C PHE A 387 -2.27 25.40 3.32
N LYS A 388 -2.31 25.74 4.62
CA LYS A 388 -1.51 25.06 5.66
C LYS A 388 -2.27 23.88 6.22
N THR A 389 -1.55 22.76 6.40
CA THR A 389 -2.14 21.49 6.86
C THR A 389 -1.11 20.63 7.55
N PRO A 390 -1.51 19.70 8.43
CA PRO A 390 -0.61 18.63 8.87
C PRO A 390 -0.15 17.76 7.69
N LEU A 391 1.10 17.31 7.74
CA LEU A 391 1.70 16.41 6.74
C LEU A 391 0.87 15.13 6.55
N GLY A 392 0.18 14.68 7.60
CA GLY A 392 -0.67 13.50 7.59
C GLY A 392 -1.82 13.50 6.57
N ILE A 393 -2.15 14.63 5.92
CA ILE A 393 -3.11 14.67 4.82
C ILE A 393 -2.50 14.17 3.49
N MET A 394 -1.17 14.30 3.33
CA MET A 394 -0.48 13.86 2.13
C MET A 394 -0.44 12.33 2.07
N TYR A 395 -0.89 11.81 0.93
CA TYR A 395 -1.02 10.37 0.73
C TYR A 395 0.33 9.67 0.88
N THR A 396 0.44 8.83 1.89
CA THR A 396 1.63 8.03 2.22
C THR A 396 2.89 8.78 2.67
N ALA A 397 2.78 10.06 3.03
CA ALA A 397 3.94 10.91 3.34
C ALA A 397 4.85 10.35 4.46
N THR A 398 4.26 9.77 5.50
CA THR A 398 4.98 9.16 6.62
C THR A 398 4.69 7.65 6.72
N ASN A 399 4.56 7.00 5.56
CA ASN A 399 4.27 5.58 5.50
C ASN A 399 5.29 4.75 6.29
N GLN A 400 4.81 3.86 7.16
CA GLN A 400 5.63 3.10 8.11
C GLN A 400 6.56 2.06 7.46
N LEU A 401 6.50 1.86 6.17
CA LEU A 401 7.52 1.08 5.43
C LEU A 401 8.74 1.91 5.06
N GLY A 402 8.71 3.24 5.30
CA GLY A 402 9.78 4.14 4.94
C GLY A 402 9.90 4.42 3.45
N VAL A 403 8.81 4.31 2.69
CA VAL A 403 8.82 4.50 1.23
C VAL A 403 9.12 5.95 0.86
N SER A 404 8.55 6.92 1.59
CA SER A 404 8.69 8.35 1.27
C SER A 404 9.88 8.99 1.98
N ASN A 405 10.05 8.76 3.27
CA ASN A 405 11.15 9.28 4.07
C ASN A 405 11.53 8.27 5.15
N MET A 406 12.82 8.04 5.33
CA MET A 406 13.36 7.39 6.52
C MET A 406 14.40 8.30 7.15
N THR A 407 14.22 8.60 8.43
CA THR A 407 15.25 9.22 9.26
C THR A 407 15.58 8.27 10.39
N THR A 408 16.84 7.94 10.55
CA THR A 408 17.31 7.27 11.76
C THR A 408 17.50 8.32 12.85
N LYS A 409 16.71 8.24 13.91
CA LYS A 409 17.03 8.88 15.18
C LYS A 409 17.64 7.82 16.09
N ALA A 410 18.90 7.98 16.48
CA ALA A 410 19.45 7.26 17.62
C ALA A 410 18.95 7.95 18.91
N TYR A 411 18.30 7.24 19.78
CA TYR A 411 17.92 7.67 21.12
C TYR A 411 19.00 7.25 22.12
#